data_ee5990c24e1d1df30d67d9e9f3fcf914
#
_entry.id   ee5990c24e1d1df30d67d9e9f3fcf914
#
_cell.length_a   1.000
_cell.length_b   1.000
_cell.length_c   1.000
_cell.angle_alpha   90.00
_cell.angle_beta   90.00
_cell.angle_gamma   90.00
#
_symmetry.space_group_name_H-M   'P 1'
#
loop_
_entity.id
_entity.type
_entity.pdbx_description
1 polymer ?
#
loop_
_entity_poly.entity_id
_entity_poly.type
_entity_poly.pdbx_seq_one_letter_code
_entity_poly.pdbx_strand_id
1 'polypeptide(L)'
;MSVVFKDFSDEVIEKINALGVNWLEEASGEVESQTKRNTKVKTGKTKNSWEHKVSEYKLEAEVGSRYKNALWEEFGTGIYALNGDGRKDVPWFYKDAEGKWHMTSGKKPRRAFHNAYISLKNKIIKSCQEEFKKL
;
A
#
# COMPACT_ATOMS: atom_id res chain seq x y z
N MET A 1 -22.74 -36.93 39.62
CA MET A 1 -22.63 -36.22 38.30
C MET A 1 -21.32 -35.47 38.28
N SER A 2 -20.51 -35.64 37.24
CA SER A 2 -19.31 -34.89 37.04
C SER A 2 -19.44 -34.00 35.79
N VAL A 3 -18.87 -32.80 35.86
CA VAL A 3 -18.83 -31.86 34.77
C VAL A 3 -17.38 -31.69 34.35
N VAL A 4 -17.10 -31.87 33.04
CA VAL A 4 -15.76 -31.72 32.52
C VAL A 4 -15.76 -30.50 31.59
N PHE A 5 -14.90 -29.54 31.87
CA PHE A 5 -14.64 -28.39 31.03
C PHE A 5 -13.37 -28.62 30.22
N LYS A 6 -13.48 -28.38 28.90
CA LYS A 6 -12.31 -28.39 28.01
C LYS A 6 -12.06 -26.96 27.54
N ASP A 7 -10.84 -26.52 27.65
CA ASP A 7 -10.41 -25.21 27.16
C ASP A 7 -9.76 -25.37 25.81
N PHE A 8 -10.40 -24.79 24.79
CA PHE A 8 -9.93 -24.78 23.40
C PHE A 8 -9.38 -23.40 22.99
N SER A 9 -9.10 -22.51 23.96
CA SER A 9 -8.68 -21.14 23.71
C SER A 9 -7.46 -21.06 22.77
N ASP A 10 -6.45 -21.88 22.99
CA ASP A 10 -5.22 -21.88 22.17
C ASP A 10 -5.52 -22.30 20.73
N GLU A 11 -6.36 -23.32 20.53
CA GLU A 11 -6.75 -23.75 19.19
C GLU A 11 -7.56 -22.69 18.44
N VAL A 12 -8.46 -22.00 19.15
CA VAL A 12 -9.27 -20.92 18.59
C VAL A 12 -8.38 -19.74 18.21
N ILE A 13 -7.44 -19.36 19.07
CA ILE A 13 -6.47 -18.29 18.81
C ILE A 13 -5.62 -18.62 17.57
N GLU A 14 -5.12 -19.86 17.46
CA GLU A 14 -4.38 -20.31 16.28
C GLU A 14 -5.19 -20.18 14.99
N LYS A 15 -6.45 -20.58 15.01
CA LYS A 15 -7.34 -20.48 13.85
C LYS A 15 -7.61 -19.03 13.45
N ILE A 16 -7.84 -18.17 14.42
CA ILE A 16 -8.06 -16.73 14.19
C ILE A 16 -6.80 -16.12 13.58
N ASN A 17 -5.62 -16.43 14.13
CA ASN A 17 -4.37 -15.91 13.63
C ASN A 17 -4.08 -16.40 12.20
N ALA A 18 -4.30 -17.68 11.91
CA ALA A 18 -4.10 -18.22 10.57
C ALA A 18 -5.03 -17.57 9.54
N LEU A 19 -6.30 -17.40 9.87
CA LEU A 19 -7.26 -16.69 9.01
C LEU A 19 -6.86 -15.23 8.81
N GLY A 20 -6.43 -14.56 9.88
CA GLY A 20 -5.99 -13.18 9.83
C GLY A 20 -4.79 -12.98 8.93
N VAL A 21 -3.77 -13.84 9.05
CA VAL A 21 -2.57 -13.79 8.20
C VAL A 21 -2.93 -14.03 6.74
N ASN A 22 -3.72 -15.05 6.44
CA ASN A 22 -4.15 -15.34 5.07
C ASN A 22 -4.94 -14.17 4.46
N TRP A 23 -5.86 -13.61 5.21
CA TRP A 23 -6.62 -12.47 4.76
C TRP A 23 -5.73 -11.24 4.53
N LEU A 24 -4.78 -10.95 5.42
CA LEU A 24 -3.84 -9.84 5.28
C LEU A 24 -2.96 -10.01 4.04
N GLU A 25 -2.49 -11.22 3.74
CA GLU A 25 -1.74 -11.49 2.52
C GLU A 25 -2.56 -11.19 1.27
N GLU A 26 -3.78 -11.66 1.20
CA GLU A 26 -4.67 -11.42 0.07
C GLU A 26 -5.00 -9.93 -0.07
N ALA A 27 -5.40 -9.28 1.01
CA ALA A 27 -5.81 -7.88 0.99
C ALA A 27 -4.66 -6.95 0.62
N SER A 28 -3.50 -7.12 1.25
CA SER A 28 -2.33 -6.31 0.96
C SER A 28 -1.78 -6.57 -0.44
N GLY A 29 -1.81 -7.82 -0.89
CA GLY A 29 -1.46 -8.19 -2.25
C GLY A 29 -2.38 -7.54 -3.30
N GLU A 30 -3.68 -7.45 -3.04
CA GLU A 30 -4.63 -6.76 -3.92
C GLU A 30 -4.34 -5.26 -4.00
N VAL A 31 -4.05 -4.62 -2.86
CA VAL A 31 -3.71 -3.19 -2.83
C VAL A 31 -2.41 -2.94 -3.60
N GLU A 32 -1.39 -3.76 -3.38
CA GLU A 32 -0.14 -3.69 -4.13
C GLU A 32 -0.38 -3.82 -5.64
N SER A 33 -1.12 -4.84 -6.05
CA SER A 33 -1.41 -5.11 -7.46
C SER A 33 -2.19 -3.96 -8.11
N GLN A 34 -3.19 -3.42 -7.42
CA GLN A 34 -3.98 -2.31 -7.94
C GLN A 34 -3.14 -1.03 -8.02
N THR A 35 -2.28 -0.78 -7.03
CA THR A 35 -1.36 0.35 -7.05
C THR A 35 -0.41 0.26 -8.25
N LYS A 36 0.10 -0.93 -8.53
CA LYS A 36 0.93 -1.19 -9.71
C LYS A 36 0.17 -0.91 -11.00
N ARG A 37 -1.08 -1.35 -11.11
CA ARG A 37 -1.93 -1.07 -12.28
C ARG A 37 -2.19 0.42 -12.46
N ASN A 38 -2.35 1.16 -11.37
CA ASN A 38 -2.57 2.60 -11.38
C ASN A 38 -1.29 3.41 -11.66
N THR A 39 -0.13 2.80 -11.50
CA THR A 39 1.16 3.47 -11.67
C THR A 39 1.50 3.58 -13.16
N LYS A 40 1.81 4.81 -13.61
CA LYS A 40 2.25 5.04 -14.98
C LYS A 40 3.62 4.41 -15.21
N VAL A 41 3.75 3.63 -16.26
CA VAL A 41 5.00 2.95 -16.61
C VAL A 41 5.83 3.80 -17.56
N LYS A 42 7.02 4.20 -17.13
CA LYS A 42 8.05 4.78 -17.98
C LYS A 42 9.25 3.83 -18.11
N THR A 43 9.82 3.42 -16.96
CA THR A 43 10.93 2.44 -16.92
C THR A 43 10.53 1.16 -16.17
N GLY A 44 9.38 1.16 -15.51
CA GLY A 44 8.93 0.08 -14.66
C GLY A 44 9.47 0.16 -13.22
N LYS A 45 10.43 1.01 -12.92
CA LYS A 45 11.04 1.12 -11.59
C LYS A 45 10.02 1.51 -10.52
N THR A 46 9.21 2.55 -10.78
CA THR A 46 8.19 2.99 -9.82
C THR A 46 7.13 1.93 -9.61
N LYS A 47 6.63 1.35 -10.70
CA LYS A 47 5.64 0.28 -10.64
C LYS A 47 6.15 -0.91 -9.82
N ASN A 48 7.35 -1.37 -10.11
CA ASN A 48 7.94 -2.54 -9.47
C ASN A 48 8.41 -2.28 -8.03
N SER A 49 8.48 -1.02 -7.61
CA SER A 49 8.90 -0.64 -6.26
C SER A 49 7.81 -0.85 -5.20
N TRP A 50 6.56 -0.95 -5.62
CA TRP A 50 5.46 -1.22 -4.69
C TRP A 50 5.56 -2.65 -4.16
N GLU A 51 5.46 -2.78 -2.86
CA GLU A 51 5.56 -4.06 -2.17
C GLU A 51 4.60 -4.12 -0.99
N HIS A 52 4.33 -5.33 -0.50
CA HIS A 52 3.59 -5.52 0.75
C HIS A 52 4.36 -6.46 1.67
N LYS A 53 4.12 -6.30 2.95
CA LYS A 53 4.68 -7.17 4.00
C LYS A 53 3.60 -7.47 5.01
N VAL A 54 3.54 -8.72 5.45
CA VAL A 54 2.64 -9.15 6.52
C VAL A 54 3.47 -9.54 7.73
N SER A 55 3.12 -9.02 8.89
CA SER A 55 3.67 -9.44 10.17
C SER A 55 2.69 -10.38 10.85
N GLU A 56 3.04 -11.66 10.94
CA GLU A 56 2.24 -12.66 11.66
C GLU A 56 2.14 -12.35 13.15
N TYR A 57 3.25 -11.87 13.70
CA TYR A 57 3.32 -11.54 15.13
C TYR A 57 2.39 -10.39 15.51
N LYS A 58 2.35 -9.34 14.71
CA LYS A 58 1.54 -8.15 14.97
C LYS A 58 0.13 -8.22 14.38
N LEU A 59 -0.12 -9.18 13.49
CA LEU A 59 -1.33 -9.22 12.64
C LEU A 59 -1.55 -7.90 11.90
N GLU A 60 -0.52 -7.45 11.23
CA GLU A 60 -0.52 -6.20 10.46
C GLU A 60 0.06 -6.46 9.07
N ALA A 61 -0.43 -5.70 8.11
CA ALA A 61 0.16 -5.65 6.78
C ALA A 61 0.50 -4.22 6.41
N GLU A 62 1.61 -4.06 5.73
CA GLU A 62 2.05 -2.77 5.20
C GLU A 62 2.16 -2.86 3.68
N VAL A 63 1.69 -1.83 3.01
CA VAL A 63 1.88 -1.66 1.57
C VAL A 63 2.60 -0.34 1.34
N GLY A 64 3.64 -0.35 0.55
CA GLY A 64 4.41 0.86 0.31
C GLY A 64 5.50 0.70 -0.71
N SER A 65 6.31 1.72 -0.83
CA SER A 65 7.48 1.75 -1.70
C SER A 65 8.64 2.46 -1.00
N ARG A 66 9.84 1.95 -1.20
CA ARG A 66 11.08 2.59 -0.74
C ARG A 66 11.71 3.50 -1.80
N TYR A 67 11.11 3.52 -2.97
CA TYR A 67 11.62 4.31 -4.07
C TYR A 67 11.11 5.75 -3.99
N LYS A 68 12.00 6.72 -3.89
CA LYS A 68 11.64 8.14 -3.73
C LYS A 68 10.73 8.65 -4.83
N ASN A 69 10.90 8.18 -6.06
CA ASN A 69 10.05 8.60 -7.16
C ASN A 69 8.58 8.21 -6.95
N ALA A 70 8.31 7.09 -6.28
CA ALA A 70 6.95 6.68 -5.93
C ALA A 70 6.30 7.70 -4.97
N LEU A 71 7.07 8.21 -4.02
CA LEU A 71 6.62 9.28 -3.11
C LEU A 71 6.26 10.56 -3.88
N TRP A 72 7.13 10.97 -4.78
CA TRP A 72 6.89 12.17 -5.59
C TRP A 72 5.70 12.03 -6.53
N GLU A 73 5.52 10.85 -7.13
CA GLU A 73 4.35 10.53 -7.94
C GLU A 73 3.06 10.55 -7.11
N GLU A 74 3.12 10.06 -5.89
CA GLU A 74 1.94 9.98 -5.01
C GLU A 74 1.51 11.37 -4.51
N PHE A 75 2.45 12.16 -4.01
CA PHE A 75 2.16 13.42 -3.32
C PHE A 75 2.41 14.67 -4.16
N GLY A 76 3.02 14.53 -5.32
CA GLY A 76 3.40 15.66 -6.14
C GLY A 76 4.63 16.39 -5.63
N THR A 77 5.14 17.32 -6.41
CA THR A 77 6.34 18.10 -6.10
C THR A 77 6.15 19.56 -6.47
N GLY A 78 7.06 20.41 -5.97
CA GLY A 78 7.04 21.85 -6.29
C GLY A 78 5.75 22.52 -5.89
N ILE A 79 5.23 23.35 -6.76
CA ILE A 79 3.98 24.10 -6.51
C ILE A 79 2.74 23.19 -6.47
N TYR A 80 2.87 21.95 -6.96
CA TYR A 80 1.77 20.98 -7.00
C TYR A 80 1.77 20.00 -5.83
N ALA A 81 2.72 20.12 -4.89
CA ALA A 81 2.79 19.23 -3.73
C ALA A 81 1.49 19.28 -2.93
N LEU A 82 0.88 18.11 -2.76
CA LEU A 82 -0.43 17.95 -2.13
C LEU A 82 -0.49 18.53 -0.71
N ASN A 83 0.61 18.37 0.05
CA ASN A 83 0.69 18.82 1.44
C ASN A 83 1.27 20.25 1.59
N GLY A 84 1.50 20.95 0.49
CA GLY A 84 2.05 22.29 0.52
C GLY A 84 3.51 22.39 0.94
N ASP A 85 4.21 21.27 1.06
CA ASP A 85 5.59 21.15 1.50
C ASP A 85 6.61 21.08 0.36
N GLY A 86 6.16 21.30 -0.85
CA GLY A 86 7.02 21.27 -2.03
C GLY A 86 7.90 22.51 -2.16
N ARG A 87 8.87 22.40 -3.06
CA ARG A 87 9.79 23.50 -3.37
C ARG A 87 9.03 24.71 -3.89
N LYS A 88 9.25 25.86 -3.27
CA LYS A 88 8.60 27.15 -3.62
C LYS A 88 9.42 27.96 -4.63
N ASP A 89 10.73 27.76 -4.65
CA ASP A 89 11.64 28.43 -5.57
C ASP A 89 11.60 27.71 -6.92
N VAL A 90 10.74 28.19 -7.80
CA VAL A 90 10.45 27.58 -9.11
C VAL A 90 10.64 28.60 -10.22
N PRO A 91 10.98 28.15 -11.46
CA PRO A 91 11.31 26.79 -11.85
C PRO A 91 12.71 26.39 -11.40
N TRP A 92 12.97 25.09 -11.39
CA TRP A 92 14.33 24.57 -11.21
C TRP A 92 14.71 23.63 -12.35
N PHE A 93 16.03 23.41 -12.46
CA PHE A 93 16.58 22.51 -13.47
C PHE A 93 17.05 21.23 -12.81
N TYR A 94 16.83 20.12 -13.49
CA TYR A 94 17.35 18.81 -13.08
C TYR A 94 17.85 18.05 -14.28
N LYS A 95 18.74 17.09 -14.04
CA LYS A 95 19.32 16.23 -15.03
C LYS A 95 18.73 14.85 -14.91
N ASP A 96 18.23 14.29 -16.01
CA ASP A 96 17.68 12.93 -16.01
C ASP A 96 18.78 11.87 -16.02
N ALA A 97 18.38 10.58 -15.98
CA ALA A 97 19.31 9.45 -15.94
C ALA A 97 20.17 9.36 -17.21
N GLU A 98 19.72 9.95 -18.32
CA GLU A 98 20.43 9.97 -19.60
C GLU A 98 21.35 11.20 -19.72
N GLY A 99 21.37 12.05 -18.71
CA GLY A 99 22.17 13.25 -18.68
C GLY A 99 21.55 14.48 -19.35
N LYS A 100 20.26 14.40 -19.73
CA LYS A 100 19.53 15.49 -20.34
C LYS A 100 18.95 16.43 -19.29
N TRP A 101 19.12 17.75 -19.49
CA TRP A 101 18.57 18.78 -18.62
C TRP A 101 17.09 19.05 -18.88
N HIS A 102 16.34 19.21 -17.80
CA HIS A 102 14.94 19.57 -17.81
C HIS A 102 14.66 20.72 -16.86
N MET A 103 13.68 21.55 -17.20
CA MET A 103 13.16 22.61 -16.34
C MET A 103 11.78 22.23 -15.85
N THR A 104 11.50 22.45 -14.56
CA THR A 104 10.20 22.11 -13.96
C THR A 104 9.81 23.05 -12.84
N SER A 105 8.52 23.22 -12.64
CA SER A 105 7.94 23.87 -11.47
C SER A 105 7.33 22.88 -10.50
N GLY A 106 7.38 21.59 -10.83
CA GLY A 106 6.85 20.51 -10.03
C GLY A 106 6.01 19.54 -10.84
N LYS A 107 5.57 18.51 -10.17
CA LYS A 107 4.80 17.40 -10.74
C LYS A 107 3.48 17.28 -10.00
N LYS A 108 2.39 17.18 -10.74
CA LYS A 108 1.06 16.96 -10.16
C LYS A 108 0.98 15.58 -9.51
N PRO A 109 0.34 15.43 -8.34
CA PRO A 109 0.18 14.13 -7.70
C PRO A 109 -0.70 13.21 -8.54
N ARG A 110 -0.26 11.96 -8.72
CA ARG A 110 -0.99 10.94 -9.48
C ARG A 110 -1.86 10.04 -8.62
N ARG A 111 -1.53 9.91 -7.35
CA ARG A 111 -2.33 9.21 -6.35
C ARG A 111 -2.60 7.73 -6.67
N ALA A 112 -1.65 7.04 -7.27
CA ALA A 112 -1.81 5.62 -7.62
C ALA A 112 -2.17 4.74 -6.41
N PHE A 113 -1.47 4.93 -5.29
CA PHE A 113 -1.72 4.21 -4.04
C PHE A 113 -3.04 4.63 -3.38
N HIS A 114 -3.27 5.92 -3.23
CA HIS A 114 -4.51 6.45 -2.65
C HIS A 114 -5.74 5.95 -3.43
N ASN A 115 -5.70 6.04 -4.74
CA ASN A 115 -6.81 5.61 -5.60
C ASN A 115 -7.03 4.10 -5.52
N ALA A 116 -5.95 3.30 -5.41
CA ALA A 116 -6.06 1.87 -5.18
C ALA A 116 -6.78 1.57 -3.86
N TYR A 117 -6.37 2.22 -2.79
CA TYR A 117 -7.00 2.07 -1.47
C TYR A 117 -8.48 2.44 -1.50
N ILE A 118 -8.83 3.59 -2.06
CA ILE A 118 -10.23 4.03 -2.14
C ILE A 118 -11.08 3.06 -2.96
N SER A 119 -10.56 2.54 -4.07
CA SER A 119 -11.31 1.61 -4.92
C SER A 119 -11.51 0.23 -4.28
N LEU A 120 -10.61 -0.19 -3.38
CA LEU A 120 -10.63 -1.53 -2.78
C LEU A 120 -11.13 -1.56 -1.33
N LYS A 121 -11.21 -0.42 -0.66
CA LYS A 121 -11.52 -0.33 0.77
C LYS A 121 -12.75 -1.15 1.18
N ASN A 122 -13.88 -0.94 0.52
CA ASN A 122 -15.13 -1.62 0.87
C ASN A 122 -15.08 -3.12 0.58
N LYS A 123 -14.45 -3.51 -0.52
CA LYS A 123 -14.23 -4.92 -0.89
C LYS A 123 -13.36 -5.63 0.14
N ILE A 124 -12.30 -4.99 0.60
CA ILE A 124 -11.38 -5.54 1.61
C ILE A 124 -12.11 -5.75 2.94
N ILE A 125 -12.88 -4.76 3.39
CA ILE A 125 -13.66 -4.86 4.64
C ILE A 125 -14.67 -6.00 4.54
N LYS A 126 -15.39 -6.11 3.41
CA LYS A 126 -16.34 -7.18 3.18
C LYS A 126 -15.69 -8.56 3.16
N SER A 127 -14.54 -8.69 2.51
CA SER A 127 -13.80 -9.95 2.47
C SER A 127 -13.32 -10.38 3.85
N CYS A 128 -12.92 -9.44 4.70
CA CYS A 128 -12.57 -9.70 6.09
C CYS A 128 -13.75 -10.31 6.85
N GLN A 129 -14.92 -9.69 6.74
CA GLN A 129 -16.14 -10.17 7.39
C GLN A 129 -16.50 -11.58 6.92
N GLU A 130 -16.38 -11.85 5.62
CA GLU A 130 -16.69 -13.17 5.03
C GLU A 130 -15.71 -14.25 5.50
N GLU A 131 -14.42 -13.93 5.57
CA GLU A 131 -13.41 -14.89 6.06
C GLU A 131 -13.65 -15.27 7.52
N PHE A 132 -13.92 -14.30 8.38
CA PHE A 132 -14.14 -14.57 9.80
C PHE A 132 -15.48 -15.24 10.12
N LYS A 133 -16.45 -15.21 9.19
CA LYS A 133 -17.66 -16.02 9.32
C LYS A 133 -17.41 -17.52 9.20
N LYS A 134 -16.28 -17.94 8.65
CA LYS A 134 -15.90 -19.35 8.50
C LYS A 134 -15.40 -19.97 9.81
N LEU A 135 -15.23 -19.18 10.84
CA LEU A 135 -14.89 -19.68 12.19
C LEU A 135 -16.13 -20.39 12.83
#